data_611a338e2aab18c80d29e9d8c0e58342
#
_entry.id   611a338e2aab18c80d29e9d8c0e58342
#
_cell.length_a   1.000
_cell.length_b   1.000
_cell.length_c   1.000
_cell.angle_alpha   90.00
_cell.angle_beta   90.00
_cell.angle_gamma   90.00
#
_symmetry.space_group_name_H-M   'P 1'
#
loop_
_entity.id
_entity.type
_entity.pdbx_description
1 polymer ?
#
loop_
_entity_poly.entity_id
_entity_poly.type
_entity_poly.pdbx_seq_one_letter_code
_entity_poly.pdbx_strand_id
1 'polypeptide(L)'
;LTALTMPLEGARLKSWMRARANLATFGLMVQDEARGTVRAPFGRAWPLVRYAPTAGDLARLARGMRLAAEAFFAAGAEQVLLPLNRLRNAAGSPFEAAEMLAQGVSARELQGMAFHPLGTCALGRVVGADLRLRPGVYVCDGSVVPESLGVNPQVTIYAFALTLAARLLGGRA
;
A
#
# COMPACT_ATOMS: atom_id res chain seq x y z
N LEU A 1 12.80 -10.01 4.14
CA LEU A 1 11.79 -9.09 3.60
C LEU A 1 12.39 -8.22 2.47
N THR A 2 13.54 -7.58 2.71
CA THR A 2 14.20 -6.65 1.76
C THR A 2 14.36 -7.24 0.34
N ALA A 3 14.77 -8.51 0.21
CA ALA A 3 14.93 -9.14 -1.10
C ALA A 3 13.62 -9.29 -1.89
N LEU A 4 12.47 -9.44 -1.19
CA LEU A 4 11.15 -9.59 -1.81
C LEU A 4 10.58 -8.25 -2.31
N THR A 5 11.10 -7.14 -1.79
CA THR A 5 10.64 -5.78 -2.14
C THR A 5 11.51 -5.11 -3.19
N MET A 6 12.61 -5.75 -3.60
CA MET A 6 13.50 -5.22 -4.64
C MET A 6 13.06 -5.73 -6.02
N PRO A 7 12.80 -4.82 -6.98
CA PRO A 7 12.52 -5.20 -8.37
C PRO A 7 13.82 -5.53 -9.11
N LEU A 8 14.54 -6.53 -8.61
CA LEU A 8 15.85 -6.96 -9.10
C LEU A 8 15.89 -8.48 -9.20
N GLU A 9 16.65 -8.98 -10.18
CA GLU A 9 16.82 -10.40 -10.41
C GLU A 9 18.31 -10.76 -10.62
N GLY A 10 18.62 -12.05 -10.46
CA GLY A 10 19.91 -12.64 -10.82
C GLY A 10 21.11 -11.94 -10.16
N ALA A 11 22.10 -11.59 -10.98
CA ALA A 11 23.35 -10.99 -10.52
C ALA A 11 23.14 -9.61 -9.86
N ARG A 12 22.17 -8.82 -10.34
CA ARG A 12 21.84 -7.51 -9.77
C ARG A 12 21.30 -7.66 -8.35
N LEU A 13 20.32 -8.52 -8.12
CA LEU A 13 19.81 -8.80 -6.77
C LEU A 13 20.92 -9.29 -5.85
N LYS A 14 21.77 -10.23 -6.33
CA LYS A 14 22.91 -10.73 -5.56
C LYS A 14 23.89 -9.63 -5.15
N SER A 15 24.17 -8.66 -6.03
CA SER A 15 25.05 -7.52 -5.74
C SER A 15 24.47 -6.65 -4.63
N TRP A 16 23.21 -6.25 -4.75
CA TRP A 16 22.53 -5.45 -3.72
C TRP A 16 22.42 -6.20 -2.38
N MET A 17 22.14 -7.49 -2.40
CA MET A 17 22.07 -8.31 -1.17
C MET A 17 23.42 -8.49 -0.48
N ARG A 18 24.54 -8.43 -1.22
CA ARG A 18 25.88 -8.39 -0.61
C ARG A 18 26.10 -7.10 0.19
N ALA A 19 25.55 -5.99 -0.26
CA ALA A 19 25.61 -4.69 0.40
C ALA A 19 24.53 -4.50 1.49
N ARG A 20 23.79 -5.54 1.88
CA ARG A 20 22.61 -5.44 2.76
C ARG A 20 22.81 -4.71 4.08
N ALA A 21 24.04 -4.71 4.62
CA ALA A 21 24.39 -3.97 5.86
C ALA A 21 24.33 -2.45 5.67
N ASN A 22 24.44 -1.99 4.41
CA ASN A 22 24.44 -0.57 4.05
C ASN A 22 23.14 -0.17 3.35
N LEU A 23 22.08 -1.01 3.40
CA LEU A 23 20.80 -0.70 2.79
C LEU A 23 19.84 -0.13 3.83
N ALA A 24 19.24 1.01 3.50
CA ALA A 24 18.06 1.53 4.19
C ALA A 24 16.85 1.39 3.28
N THR A 25 15.71 1.01 3.86
CA THR A 25 14.45 0.85 3.11
C THR A 25 13.36 1.68 3.77
N PHE A 26 12.69 2.52 2.99
CA PHE A 26 11.54 3.29 3.43
C PHE A 26 10.30 2.86 2.64
N GLY A 27 9.20 2.69 3.36
CA GLY A 27 7.90 2.52 2.76
C GLY A 27 7.29 3.87 2.40
N LEU A 28 6.72 3.95 1.21
CA LEU A 28 5.94 5.09 0.76
C LEU A 28 4.47 4.69 0.74
N MET A 29 3.62 5.46 1.39
CA MET A 29 2.18 5.26 1.40
C MET A 29 1.49 6.50 0.86
N VAL A 30 0.49 6.30 0.01
CA VAL A 30 -0.37 7.37 -0.52
C VAL A 30 -1.82 7.07 -0.18
N GLN A 31 -2.63 8.11 -0.07
CA GLN A 31 -4.08 7.98 -0.07
C GLN A 31 -4.52 7.73 -1.50
N ASP A 32 -4.87 6.48 -1.81
CA ASP A 32 -5.31 6.09 -3.14
C ASP A 32 -6.81 6.31 -3.32
N GLU A 33 -7.20 6.65 -4.54
CA GLU A 33 -8.58 6.81 -4.98
C GLU A 33 -9.09 5.58 -5.73
N ALA A 34 -8.17 4.70 -6.11
CA ALA A 34 -8.49 3.48 -6.83
C ALA A 34 -9.41 2.57 -6.02
N ARG A 35 -10.30 1.90 -6.72
CA ARG A 35 -11.20 0.90 -6.15
C ARG A 35 -10.94 -0.44 -6.79
N GLY A 36 -10.85 -1.47 -5.94
CA GLY A 36 -10.73 -2.85 -6.36
C GLY A 36 -12.03 -3.64 -6.28
N THR A 37 -11.98 -4.88 -6.73
CA THR A 37 -13.04 -5.84 -6.55
C THR A 37 -12.48 -7.16 -6.04
N VAL A 38 -13.22 -7.79 -5.13
CA VAL A 38 -12.95 -9.15 -4.66
C VAL A 38 -14.12 -10.03 -5.06
N ARG A 39 -13.85 -11.10 -5.76
CA ARG A 39 -14.85 -12.08 -6.21
C ARG A 39 -14.37 -13.49 -5.89
N ALA A 40 -15.29 -14.43 -5.73
CA ALA A 40 -14.99 -15.84 -5.48
C ALA A 40 -15.67 -16.75 -6.54
N PRO A 41 -15.32 -16.62 -7.83
CA PRO A 41 -15.98 -17.36 -8.91
C PRO A 41 -15.75 -18.86 -8.83
N PHE A 42 -14.67 -19.30 -8.15
CA PHE A 42 -14.29 -20.70 -7.99
C PHE A 42 -14.42 -21.19 -6.54
N GLY A 43 -15.30 -20.55 -5.75
CA GLY A 43 -15.48 -20.83 -4.33
C GLY A 43 -14.61 -19.97 -3.42
N ARG A 44 -14.86 -20.07 -2.09
CA ARG A 44 -14.27 -19.15 -1.09
C ARG A 44 -12.75 -19.31 -0.91
N ALA A 45 -12.20 -20.45 -1.28
CA ALA A 45 -10.77 -20.75 -1.14
C ALA A 45 -9.88 -19.97 -2.13
N TRP A 46 -10.47 -19.49 -3.25
CA TRP A 46 -9.73 -18.85 -4.34
C TRP A 46 -10.36 -17.50 -4.72
N PRO A 47 -10.14 -16.47 -3.90
CA PRO A 47 -10.63 -15.14 -4.22
C PRO A 47 -9.87 -14.55 -5.41
N LEU A 48 -10.61 -14.01 -6.36
CA LEU A 48 -10.06 -13.18 -7.43
C LEU A 48 -10.08 -11.72 -6.98
N VAL A 49 -8.91 -11.17 -6.74
CA VAL A 49 -8.72 -9.76 -6.40
C VAL A 49 -8.29 -9.00 -7.65
N ARG A 50 -8.99 -7.91 -7.97
CA ARG A 50 -8.61 -6.97 -9.04
C ARG A 50 -8.47 -5.59 -8.44
N TYR A 51 -7.32 -4.98 -8.66
CA TYR A 51 -7.00 -3.62 -8.25
C TYR A 51 -6.01 -3.02 -9.24
N ALA A 52 -6.20 -1.75 -9.57
CA ALA A 52 -5.23 -0.98 -10.32
C ALA A 52 -5.24 0.48 -9.83
N PRO A 53 -4.09 1.07 -9.52
CA PRO A 53 -4.00 2.49 -9.16
C PRO A 53 -4.47 3.37 -10.33
N THR A 54 -5.09 4.49 -10.00
CA THR A 54 -5.47 5.51 -11.00
C THR A 54 -4.24 6.27 -11.49
N ALA A 55 -4.38 7.04 -12.55
CA ALA A 55 -3.32 7.94 -13.01
C ALA A 55 -2.93 8.96 -11.93
N GLY A 56 -3.90 9.45 -11.14
CA GLY A 56 -3.68 10.33 -10.01
C GLY A 56 -2.89 9.64 -8.88
N ASP A 57 -3.20 8.38 -8.59
CA ASP A 57 -2.46 7.59 -7.60
C ASP A 57 -1.00 7.38 -8.03
N LEU A 58 -0.78 7.04 -9.30
CA LEU A 58 0.56 6.86 -9.87
C LEU A 58 1.37 8.17 -9.84
N ALA A 59 0.74 9.30 -10.13
CA ALA A 59 1.39 10.61 -10.03
C ALA A 59 1.79 10.95 -8.58
N ARG A 60 0.92 10.66 -7.59
CA ARG A 60 1.23 10.82 -6.16
C ARG A 60 2.39 9.92 -5.73
N LEU A 61 2.39 8.65 -6.17
CA LEU A 61 3.48 7.72 -5.91
C LEU A 61 4.78 8.18 -6.54
N ALA A 62 4.78 8.63 -7.80
CA ALA A 62 5.98 9.16 -8.47
C ALA A 62 6.55 10.38 -7.73
N ARG A 63 5.68 11.31 -7.29
CA ARG A 63 6.09 12.45 -6.48
C ARG A 63 6.72 12.01 -5.15
N GLY A 64 6.11 11.05 -4.46
CA GLY A 64 6.63 10.51 -3.20
C GLY A 64 7.97 9.81 -3.40
N MET A 65 8.14 9.01 -4.45
CA MET A 65 9.41 8.37 -4.80
C MET A 65 10.51 9.41 -5.05
N ARG A 66 10.19 10.51 -5.73
CA ARG A 66 11.14 11.60 -5.97
C ARG A 66 11.59 12.24 -4.65
N LEU A 67 10.65 12.60 -3.78
CA LEU A 67 10.96 13.19 -2.46
C LEU A 67 11.78 12.23 -1.58
N ALA A 68 11.44 10.93 -1.59
CA ALA A 68 12.21 9.93 -0.87
C ALA A 68 13.63 9.79 -1.42
N ALA A 69 13.82 9.82 -2.74
CA ALA A 69 15.14 9.80 -3.36
C ALA A 69 15.98 11.02 -2.99
N GLU A 70 15.39 12.24 -3.04
CA GLU A 70 16.03 13.48 -2.60
C GLU A 70 16.50 13.36 -1.14
N ALA A 71 15.64 12.84 -0.24
CA ALA A 71 15.98 12.65 1.17
C ALA A 71 17.10 11.63 1.38
N PHE A 72 17.11 10.51 0.64
CA PHE A 72 18.17 9.51 0.71
C PHE A 72 19.52 10.10 0.28
N PHE A 73 19.57 10.84 -0.84
CA PHE A 73 20.78 11.48 -1.30
C PHE A 73 21.25 12.58 -0.34
N ALA A 74 20.35 13.37 0.23
CA ALA A 74 20.68 14.36 1.25
C ALA A 74 21.26 13.70 2.53
N ALA A 75 20.85 12.47 2.82
CA ALA A 75 21.41 11.66 3.92
C ALA A 75 22.71 10.93 3.56
N GLY A 76 23.25 11.13 2.35
CA GLY A 76 24.53 10.55 1.93
C GLY A 76 24.42 9.20 1.22
N ALA A 77 23.25 8.83 0.70
CA ALA A 77 23.13 7.61 -0.11
C ALA A 77 23.92 7.77 -1.43
N GLU A 78 24.69 6.74 -1.78
CA GLU A 78 25.44 6.68 -3.06
C GLU A 78 24.52 6.30 -4.23
N GLN A 79 23.50 5.49 -3.94
CA GLN A 79 22.52 5.03 -4.93
C GLN A 79 21.13 4.90 -4.28
N VAL A 80 20.10 5.14 -5.07
CA VAL A 80 18.69 4.91 -4.68
C VAL A 80 18.06 3.97 -5.68
N LEU A 81 17.55 2.83 -5.18
CA LEU A 81 16.76 1.89 -5.97
C LEU A 81 15.29 2.28 -5.95
N LEU A 82 14.77 2.68 -7.11
CA LEU A 82 13.34 2.95 -7.27
C LEU A 82 12.56 1.63 -7.39
N PRO A 83 11.36 1.53 -6.79
CA PRO A 83 10.54 0.31 -6.83
C PRO A 83 9.82 0.14 -8.19
N LEU A 84 10.60 0.14 -9.26
CA LEU A 84 10.13 0.04 -10.64
C LEU A 84 10.77 -1.17 -11.34
N ASN A 85 9.95 -2.03 -11.94
CA ASN A 85 10.39 -3.16 -12.75
C ASN A 85 10.88 -2.67 -14.13
N ARG A 86 12.05 -2.03 -14.14
CA ARG A 86 12.75 -1.52 -15.32
C ARG A 86 14.18 -2.03 -15.34
N LEU A 87 14.77 -2.11 -16.52
CA LEU A 87 16.21 -2.43 -16.66
C LEU A 87 17.08 -1.43 -15.90
N ARG A 88 16.74 -0.13 -15.96
CA ARG A 88 17.38 0.93 -15.22
C ARG A 88 16.42 1.44 -14.16
N ASN A 89 16.65 1.09 -12.91
CA ASN A 89 15.83 1.48 -11.76
C ASN A 89 16.65 1.90 -10.52
N ALA A 90 17.98 1.96 -10.65
CA ALA A 90 18.86 2.52 -9.63
C ALA A 90 19.43 3.86 -10.13
N ALA A 91 19.25 4.91 -9.37
CA ALA A 91 19.75 6.26 -9.63
C ALA A 91 21.00 6.52 -8.79
N GLY A 92 22.00 7.21 -9.35
CA GLY A 92 23.21 7.67 -8.68
C GLY A 92 23.15 9.13 -8.26
N SER A 93 22.04 9.83 -8.55
CA SER A 93 21.82 11.22 -8.14
C SER A 93 20.34 11.56 -8.05
N PRO A 94 19.96 12.67 -7.34
CA PRO A 94 18.56 13.15 -7.31
C PRO A 94 18.04 13.51 -8.71
N PHE A 95 18.90 14.07 -9.55
CA PHE A 95 18.57 14.44 -10.92
C PHE A 95 18.22 13.20 -11.75
N GLU A 96 19.05 12.16 -11.69
CA GLU A 96 18.81 10.91 -12.39
C GLU A 96 17.51 10.20 -11.93
N ALA A 97 17.23 10.23 -10.61
CA ALA A 97 15.96 9.72 -10.09
C ALA A 97 14.75 10.50 -10.64
N ALA A 98 14.87 11.83 -10.69
CA ALA A 98 13.83 12.68 -11.25
C ALA A 98 13.59 12.42 -12.75
N GLU A 99 14.65 12.26 -13.55
CA GLU A 99 14.55 11.90 -14.99
C GLU A 99 13.85 10.55 -15.19
N MET A 100 14.23 9.54 -14.40
CA MET A 100 13.59 8.21 -14.46
C MET A 100 12.08 8.28 -14.17
N LEU A 101 11.67 9.11 -13.21
CA LEU A 101 10.27 9.28 -12.82
C LEU A 101 9.50 10.18 -13.79
N ALA A 102 10.17 11.15 -14.43
CA ALA A 102 9.58 12.03 -15.46
C ALA A 102 9.12 11.27 -16.73
N GLN A 103 9.68 10.09 -16.98
CA GLN A 103 9.22 9.19 -18.05
C GLN A 103 7.82 8.62 -17.78
N GLY A 104 7.22 8.92 -16.63
CA GLY A 104 5.97 8.37 -16.15
C GLY A 104 6.16 7.04 -15.42
N VAL A 105 5.19 6.68 -14.61
CA VAL A 105 5.13 5.40 -13.88
C VAL A 105 3.85 4.68 -14.27
N SER A 106 3.96 3.44 -14.69
CA SER A 106 2.80 2.59 -14.97
C SER A 106 2.53 1.61 -13.83
N ALA A 107 1.27 1.20 -13.68
CA ALA A 107 0.88 0.21 -12.68
C ALA A 107 1.59 -1.15 -12.87
N ARG A 108 2.00 -1.48 -14.09
CA ARG A 108 2.68 -2.76 -14.40
C ARG A 108 4.14 -2.75 -13.99
N GLU A 109 4.76 -1.58 -13.95
CA GLU A 109 6.17 -1.42 -13.57
C GLU A 109 6.34 -1.25 -12.07
N LEU A 110 5.30 -0.77 -11.39
CA LEU A 110 5.36 -0.47 -9.97
C LEU A 110 5.46 -1.74 -9.14
N GLN A 111 6.52 -1.85 -8.34
CA GLN A 111 6.63 -2.84 -7.26
C GLN A 111 5.87 -2.30 -6.04
N GLY A 112 4.58 -2.56 -6.01
CA GLY A 112 3.70 -2.11 -4.93
C GLY A 112 3.28 -3.25 -4.01
N MET A 113 2.97 -2.92 -2.76
CA MET A 113 2.38 -3.84 -1.78
C MET A 113 1.23 -3.14 -1.06
N ALA A 114 0.17 -3.88 -0.76
CA ALA A 114 -0.93 -3.40 0.07
C ALA A 114 -0.91 -4.13 1.42
N PHE A 115 -0.65 -3.39 2.50
CA PHE A 115 -0.68 -3.92 3.87
C PHE A 115 -2.01 -3.67 4.57
N HIS A 116 -2.82 -2.77 4.03
CA HIS A 116 -4.06 -2.31 4.64
C HIS A 116 -5.21 -2.34 3.62
N PRO A 117 -5.66 -3.54 3.16
CA PRO A 117 -6.82 -3.63 2.29
C PRO A 117 -8.07 -3.22 3.07
N LEU A 118 -8.81 -2.23 2.54
CA LEU A 118 -9.98 -1.62 3.16
C LEU A 118 -11.22 -1.79 2.26
N GLY A 119 -12.40 -1.51 2.81
CA GLY A 119 -13.61 -1.22 2.05
C GLY A 119 -14.43 -2.40 1.53
N THR A 120 -14.04 -3.67 1.73
CA THR A 120 -14.82 -4.82 1.23
C THR A 120 -16.16 -5.02 1.95
N CYS A 121 -16.28 -4.52 3.19
CA CYS A 121 -17.52 -4.45 3.98
C CYS A 121 -17.85 -3.01 4.36
N ALA A 122 -17.63 -2.05 3.46
CA ALA A 122 -17.65 -0.63 3.72
C ALA A 122 -18.90 -0.15 4.46
N LEU A 123 -18.66 0.67 5.49
CA LEU A 123 -19.69 1.37 6.24
C LEU A 123 -20.58 2.22 5.30
N GLY A 124 -21.87 2.14 5.47
CA GLY A 124 -22.86 2.83 4.64
C GLY A 124 -23.10 2.20 3.26
N ARG A 125 -22.39 1.10 2.91
CA ARG A 125 -22.59 0.35 1.66
C ARG A 125 -22.94 -1.12 1.90
N VAL A 126 -22.20 -1.77 2.78
CA VAL A 126 -22.35 -3.21 3.09
C VAL A 126 -22.83 -3.38 4.52
N VAL A 127 -22.28 -2.65 5.47
CA VAL A 127 -22.75 -2.63 6.86
C VAL A 127 -23.35 -1.27 7.21
N GLY A 128 -24.33 -1.26 8.11
CA GLY A 128 -24.93 -0.05 8.67
C GLY A 128 -24.06 0.60 9.74
N ALA A 129 -24.52 1.71 10.32
CA ALA A 129 -23.82 2.42 11.42
C ALA A 129 -23.63 1.55 12.68
N ASP A 130 -24.40 0.49 12.83
CA ASP A 130 -24.28 -0.50 13.89
C ASP A 130 -23.25 -1.62 13.56
N LEU A 131 -22.56 -1.52 12.43
CA LEU A 131 -21.59 -2.51 11.91
C LEU A 131 -22.19 -3.89 11.67
N ARG A 132 -23.51 -3.98 11.59
CA ARG A 132 -24.23 -5.24 11.38
C ARG A 132 -24.35 -5.56 9.90
N LEU A 133 -23.92 -6.75 9.53
CA LEU A 133 -24.05 -7.28 8.17
C LEU A 133 -25.42 -7.95 7.98
N ARG A 134 -25.85 -8.73 9.00
CA ARG A 134 -27.16 -9.43 9.08
C ARG A 134 -27.44 -9.78 10.54
N PRO A 135 -28.66 -10.24 10.89
CA PRO A 135 -28.97 -10.62 12.26
C PRO A 135 -27.91 -11.54 12.87
N GLY A 136 -27.33 -11.13 14.02
CA GLY A 136 -26.30 -11.86 14.75
C GLY A 136 -24.88 -11.83 14.15
N VAL A 137 -24.66 -11.14 13.00
CA VAL A 137 -23.33 -11.06 12.35
C VAL A 137 -22.89 -9.62 12.20
N TYR A 138 -21.73 -9.30 12.76
CA TYR A 138 -21.12 -7.97 12.74
C TYR A 138 -19.73 -8.03 12.09
N VAL A 139 -19.28 -6.91 11.52
CA VAL A 139 -17.96 -6.74 10.94
C VAL A 139 -17.33 -5.48 11.56
N CYS A 140 -16.10 -5.59 12.10
CA CYS A 140 -15.41 -4.48 12.76
C CYS A 140 -13.89 -4.48 12.53
N ASP A 141 -13.46 -4.95 11.38
CA ASP A 141 -12.08 -4.92 10.93
C ASP A 141 -11.84 -3.83 9.87
N GLY A 142 -10.67 -3.82 9.25
CA GLY A 142 -10.32 -2.83 8.21
C GLY A 142 -11.29 -2.80 7.03
N SER A 143 -12.05 -3.87 6.78
CA SER A 143 -12.98 -3.92 5.66
C SER A 143 -14.17 -2.96 5.78
N VAL A 144 -14.49 -2.49 7.01
CA VAL A 144 -15.57 -1.52 7.24
C VAL A 144 -15.15 -0.09 6.90
N VAL A 145 -13.86 0.21 6.85
CA VAL A 145 -13.34 1.54 6.49
C VAL A 145 -13.62 1.77 5.00
N PRO A 146 -14.42 2.80 4.64
CA PRO A 146 -14.96 2.90 3.28
C PRO A 146 -13.97 3.33 2.20
N GLU A 147 -12.85 3.94 2.61
CA GLU A 147 -11.85 4.51 1.70
C GLU A 147 -10.46 4.56 2.33
N SER A 148 -9.45 4.83 1.51
CA SER A 148 -8.07 4.96 1.95
C SER A 148 -7.89 6.18 2.85
N LEU A 149 -7.25 5.99 4.00
CA LEU A 149 -7.03 7.06 4.99
C LEU A 149 -5.73 7.84 4.75
N GLY A 150 -4.83 7.34 3.88
CA GLY A 150 -3.49 7.91 3.68
C GLY A 150 -2.54 7.70 4.87
N VAL A 151 -3.00 6.99 5.90
CA VAL A 151 -2.25 6.61 7.11
C VAL A 151 -2.62 5.18 7.51
N ASN A 152 -1.83 4.59 8.41
CA ASN A 152 -2.13 3.26 8.96
C ASN A 152 -3.49 3.27 9.68
N PRO A 153 -4.44 2.37 9.34
CA PRO A 153 -5.81 2.42 9.84
C PRO A 153 -5.99 1.80 11.22
N GLN A 154 -4.94 1.39 11.92
CA GLN A 154 -5.01 0.61 13.16
C GLN A 154 -5.85 1.30 14.24
N VAL A 155 -5.65 2.60 14.48
CA VAL A 155 -6.41 3.36 15.48
C VAL A 155 -7.90 3.43 15.10
N THR A 156 -8.19 3.64 13.82
CA THR A 156 -9.56 3.66 13.29
C THR A 156 -10.23 2.29 13.47
N ILE A 157 -9.53 1.20 13.18
CA ILE A 157 -10.04 -0.18 13.38
C ILE A 157 -10.33 -0.43 14.86
N TYR A 158 -9.42 -0.04 15.76
CA TYR A 158 -9.66 -0.16 17.20
C TYR A 158 -10.88 0.65 17.67
N ALA A 159 -11.07 1.87 17.14
CA ALA A 159 -12.23 2.68 17.48
C ALA A 159 -13.54 2.00 17.08
N PHE A 160 -13.62 1.39 15.89
CA PHE A 160 -14.79 0.61 15.47
C PHE A 160 -15.01 -0.61 16.38
N ALA A 161 -13.95 -1.35 16.68
CA ALA A 161 -14.05 -2.54 17.52
C ALA A 161 -14.53 -2.23 18.94
N LEU A 162 -13.97 -1.18 19.56
CA LEU A 162 -14.38 -0.72 20.90
C LEU A 162 -15.81 -0.22 20.93
N THR A 163 -16.22 0.55 19.92
CA THR A 163 -17.59 1.05 19.79
C THR A 163 -18.60 -0.11 19.65
N LEU A 164 -18.27 -1.10 18.82
CA LEU A 164 -19.11 -2.29 18.67
C LEU A 164 -19.18 -3.09 19.97
N ALA A 165 -18.06 -3.33 20.63
CA ALA A 165 -18.01 -4.05 21.90
C ALA A 165 -18.86 -3.36 22.98
N ALA A 166 -18.76 -2.02 23.13
CA ALA A 166 -19.54 -1.26 24.07
C ALA A 166 -21.06 -1.40 23.79
N ARG A 167 -21.47 -1.33 22.55
CA ARG A 167 -22.88 -1.52 22.16
C ARG A 167 -23.41 -2.93 22.47
N LEU A 168 -22.63 -3.96 22.14
CA LEU A 168 -23.02 -5.35 22.37
C LEU A 168 -23.09 -5.70 23.86
N LEU A 169 -22.28 -5.08 24.70
CA LEU A 169 -22.27 -5.25 26.15
C LEU A 169 -23.32 -4.39 26.87
N GLY A 170 -24.18 -3.66 26.12
CA GLY A 170 -25.20 -2.78 26.70
C GLY A 170 -24.63 -1.50 27.31
N GLY A 171 -23.38 -1.16 27.03
CA GLY A 171 -22.78 0.11 27.42
C GLY A 171 -23.39 1.27 26.60
N ARG A 172 -23.73 2.35 27.30
CA ARG A 172 -24.06 3.62 26.64
C ARG A 172 -22.75 4.18 26.07
N ALA A 173 -22.70 4.41 24.75
CA ALA A 173 -21.61 5.12 24.11
C ALA A 173 -21.63 6.59 24.49
#